data_f674c001e3cea60971a46f2226a203dc
#
_entry.id   f674c001e3cea60971a46f2226a203dc
#
_cell.length_a   1.000
_cell.length_b   1.000
_cell.length_c   1.000
_cell.angle_alpha   90.00
_cell.angle_beta   90.00
_cell.angle_gamma   90.00
#
_symmetry.space_group_name_H-M   'P 1'
#
loop_
_entity.id
_entity.type
_entity.pdbx_description
1 polymer ?
#
loop_
_entity_poly.entity_id
_entity_poly.type
_entity_poly.pdbx_seq_one_letter_code
_entity_poly.pdbx_strand_id
1 'polypeptide(L)'
;MGVESGATSVGVGELPLNAKKKIASKSLRNQKLLPPSTITDSPDSNWTIEDSEVLYRIEGWGQPYFSINAAGHVTVSPKGERGGSLDLYELLKSLKLRNLGLPLLIRFSDILEDRIERLNACFAKAIARYNYPGVYQGVFPVKCNQQRHLIEDLVRFGKPHQFGLEAGSKPELMIALALLDTPGALLICNGYKDSEYIETAMLAQRLGQTPILVLEQIEEVDLVIEVSRQLEIKPILGIRAKLSTQGMGRWGTSSGDRAKFGLNIPEIIRAVNKLRNADLLDSLQLLHFHVGSQISAINVIKDAIQEASRIYVELASLGANMKYLDVGGGLGVDYDGSQTNFYASKNYNMQNYANDIVAELKDACREQNIPVPTLISESGRAVASHQSVLIFDVLSTSEVPRVPPEAFIEGESHII
;
A
#
# COMPACT_ATOMS: atom_id res chain seq x y z
N MET A 1 -6.53 -65.84 28.98
CA MET A 1 -7.76 -65.80 28.21
C MET A 1 -7.73 -64.53 27.37
N GLY A 2 -7.41 -64.74 26.14
CA GLY A 2 -7.31 -63.80 25.08
C GLY A 2 -8.68 -63.43 24.51
N VAL A 3 -8.75 -62.23 23.92
CA VAL A 3 -9.67 -61.89 22.84
C VAL A 3 -8.96 -60.98 21.85
N GLU A 4 -9.08 -61.35 20.63
CA GLU A 4 -8.40 -60.85 19.44
C GLU A 4 -8.86 -59.48 18.97
N SER A 5 -7.93 -58.80 18.31
CA SER A 5 -8.07 -57.58 17.51
C SER A 5 -8.84 -57.80 16.18
N GLY A 6 -9.79 -56.97 15.90
CA GLY A 6 -10.41 -56.83 14.57
C GLY A 6 -10.13 -55.43 14.00
N ALA A 7 -9.15 -55.34 13.14
CA ALA A 7 -8.89 -54.15 12.35
C ALA A 7 -9.60 -54.24 10.98
N THR A 8 -10.57 -53.38 10.73
CA THR A 8 -11.17 -53.18 9.40
C THR A 8 -10.48 -52.02 8.70
N SER A 9 -9.71 -52.36 7.69
CA SER A 9 -9.12 -51.42 6.74
C SER A 9 -10.19 -50.88 5.77
N VAL A 10 -10.42 -49.58 5.75
CA VAL A 10 -11.18 -48.91 4.71
C VAL A 10 -10.21 -48.48 3.62
N GLY A 11 -10.37 -49.07 2.45
CA GLY A 11 -9.56 -48.79 1.27
C GLY A 11 -9.75 -47.35 0.77
N VAL A 12 -8.65 -46.66 0.57
CA VAL A 12 -8.60 -45.37 -0.13
C VAL A 12 -8.55 -45.69 -1.62
N GLY A 13 -9.64 -45.40 -2.33
CA GLY A 13 -9.72 -45.54 -3.78
C GLY A 13 -8.85 -44.45 -4.45
N GLU A 14 -7.87 -44.89 -5.22
CA GLU A 14 -7.07 -44.03 -6.09
C GLU A 14 -7.94 -43.44 -7.21
N LEU A 15 -8.00 -42.11 -7.30
CA LEU A 15 -8.57 -41.37 -8.42
C LEU A 15 -7.59 -41.41 -9.62
N PRO A 16 -8.05 -41.66 -10.83
CA PRO A 16 -7.19 -41.87 -12.00
C PRO A 16 -6.42 -40.60 -12.40
N LEU A 17 -5.13 -40.77 -12.70
CA LEU A 17 -4.13 -39.76 -13.07
C LEU A 17 -4.54 -38.77 -14.18
N ASN A 18 -5.57 -39.05 -14.92
CA ASN A 18 -6.03 -38.24 -16.07
C ASN A 18 -6.90 -37.03 -15.69
N ALA A 19 -7.39 -36.91 -14.45
CA ALA A 19 -8.20 -35.77 -14.04
C ALA A 19 -7.35 -34.56 -13.65
N LYS A 20 -6.10 -34.77 -13.21
CA LYS A 20 -5.18 -33.67 -12.82
C LYS A 20 -4.55 -32.91 -13.99
N LYS A 21 -4.49 -33.48 -15.17
CA LYS A 21 -3.94 -32.82 -16.38
C LYS A 21 -4.92 -31.89 -17.11
N LYS A 22 -6.23 -31.97 -16.83
CA LYS A 22 -7.23 -31.13 -17.50
C LYS A 22 -7.50 -29.77 -16.79
N ILE A 23 -7.12 -29.63 -15.53
CA ILE A 23 -7.33 -28.36 -14.78
C ILE A 23 -6.15 -27.41 -14.96
N ALA A 24 -4.93 -27.93 -15.14
CA ALA A 24 -3.74 -27.12 -15.39
C ALA A 24 -3.63 -26.53 -16.81
N SER A 25 -4.39 -27.05 -17.78
CA SER A 25 -4.28 -26.62 -19.19
C SER A 25 -5.27 -25.54 -19.61
N LYS A 26 -6.23 -25.14 -18.77
CA LYS A 26 -7.23 -24.12 -19.11
C LYS A 26 -6.91 -22.70 -18.63
N SER A 27 -5.98 -22.50 -17.69
CA SER A 27 -5.63 -21.17 -17.19
C SER A 27 -4.47 -20.48 -17.93
N LEU A 28 -3.77 -21.21 -18.82
CA LEU A 28 -2.59 -20.70 -19.55
C LEU A 28 -2.86 -20.34 -21.03
N ARG A 29 -4.10 -20.39 -21.49
CA ARG A 29 -4.40 -20.19 -22.93
C ARG A 29 -4.84 -18.80 -23.35
N ASN A 30 -4.88 -17.79 -22.47
CA ASN A 30 -5.24 -16.41 -22.85
C ASN A 30 -4.20 -15.34 -22.47
N GLN A 31 -3.00 -15.71 -22.11
CA GLN A 31 -1.90 -14.76 -22.26
C GLN A 31 -1.48 -14.82 -23.74
N LYS A 32 -1.76 -13.75 -24.49
CA LYS A 32 -1.00 -13.43 -25.70
C LYS A 32 0.46 -13.31 -25.27
N LEU A 33 1.20 -14.42 -25.32
CA LEU A 33 2.64 -14.37 -25.41
C LEU A 33 2.89 -13.52 -26.65
N LEU A 34 3.48 -12.34 -26.46
CA LEU A 34 4.10 -11.62 -27.56
C LEU A 34 5.02 -12.65 -28.25
N PRO A 35 5.00 -12.76 -29.57
CA PRO A 35 5.91 -13.65 -30.27
C PRO A 35 7.32 -13.32 -29.78
N PRO A 36 8.22 -14.32 -29.63
CA PRO A 36 9.62 -14.01 -29.39
C PRO A 36 10.01 -13.03 -30.48
N SER A 37 10.44 -11.83 -30.07
CA SER A 37 10.95 -10.85 -31.01
C SER A 37 12.06 -11.58 -31.77
N THR A 38 11.80 -11.89 -33.04
CA THR A 38 12.87 -12.18 -33.99
C THR A 38 13.65 -10.88 -34.09
N ILE A 39 14.60 -10.68 -33.16
CA ILE A 39 15.68 -9.73 -33.37
C ILE A 39 16.46 -10.35 -34.53
N THR A 40 16.07 -9.99 -35.74
CA THR A 40 16.90 -10.20 -36.92
C THR A 40 18.10 -9.30 -36.71
N ASP A 41 19.26 -9.90 -36.51
CA ASP A 41 20.58 -9.26 -36.53
C ASP A 41 20.84 -8.67 -37.93
N SER A 42 20.09 -7.64 -38.32
CA SER A 42 20.46 -6.79 -39.44
C SER A 42 21.06 -5.52 -38.83
N PRO A 43 22.33 -5.18 -39.17
CA PRO A 43 23.00 -3.99 -38.63
C PRO A 43 22.36 -2.64 -39.00
N ASP A 44 21.25 -2.63 -39.74
CA ASP A 44 20.58 -1.45 -40.28
C ASP A 44 19.15 -1.22 -39.81
N SER A 45 18.66 -1.89 -38.74
CA SER A 45 17.37 -1.49 -38.16
C SER A 45 17.58 -0.25 -37.30
N ASN A 46 17.21 0.92 -37.82
CA ASN A 46 17.17 2.14 -37.04
C ASN A 46 16.21 1.95 -35.87
N TRP A 47 16.74 1.95 -34.62
CA TRP A 47 15.96 1.92 -33.40
C TRP A 47 15.01 3.11 -33.36
N THR A 48 13.73 2.89 -33.10
CA THR A 48 12.69 3.92 -33.09
C THR A 48 12.27 4.29 -31.68
N ILE A 49 11.50 5.37 -31.53
CA ILE A 49 10.88 5.75 -30.27
C ILE A 49 9.86 4.70 -29.85
N GLU A 50 9.12 4.15 -30.79
CA GLU A 50 8.14 3.09 -30.60
C GLU A 50 8.80 1.82 -30.05
N ASP A 51 10.00 1.46 -30.50
CA ASP A 51 10.76 0.33 -29.94
C ASP A 51 11.12 0.58 -28.47
N SER A 52 11.50 1.82 -28.14
CA SER A 52 11.77 2.23 -26.76
C SER A 52 10.52 2.18 -25.88
N GLU A 53 9.37 2.66 -26.37
CA GLU A 53 8.10 2.59 -25.64
C GLU A 53 7.68 1.15 -25.38
N VAL A 54 7.80 0.27 -26.37
CA VAL A 54 7.47 -1.16 -26.24
C VAL A 54 8.42 -1.84 -25.26
N LEU A 55 9.73 -1.58 -25.33
CA LEU A 55 10.74 -2.21 -24.48
C LEU A 55 10.61 -1.76 -23.02
N TYR A 56 10.55 -0.46 -22.79
CA TYR A 56 10.58 0.14 -21.45
C TYR A 56 9.20 0.38 -20.85
N ARG A 57 8.13 0.27 -21.63
CA ARG A 57 6.72 0.47 -21.22
C ARG A 57 6.49 1.77 -20.44
N ILE A 58 7.12 2.85 -20.89
CA ILE A 58 7.09 4.14 -20.17
C ILE A 58 5.66 4.67 -20.04
N GLU A 59 4.83 4.54 -21.07
CA GLU A 59 3.42 4.90 -21.00
C GLU A 59 2.65 4.08 -19.95
N GLY A 60 3.03 2.83 -19.71
CA GLY A 60 2.38 1.97 -18.72
C GLY A 60 2.67 2.40 -17.27
N TRP A 61 3.96 2.46 -16.88
CA TRP A 61 4.35 2.79 -15.50
C TRP A 61 4.50 4.28 -15.26
N GLY A 62 4.81 5.05 -16.30
CA GLY A 62 5.18 6.48 -16.19
C GLY A 62 4.00 7.43 -16.11
N GLN A 63 2.84 7.04 -16.63
CA GLN A 63 1.67 7.94 -16.68
C GLN A 63 1.22 8.41 -15.29
N PRO A 64 0.87 9.68 -15.19
CA PRO A 64 0.84 10.72 -16.23
C PRO A 64 2.10 11.60 -16.26
N TYR A 65 3.20 11.15 -15.62
CA TYR A 65 4.36 12.01 -15.35
C TYR A 65 5.52 11.82 -16.33
N PHE A 66 5.72 10.60 -16.85
CA PHE A 66 6.88 10.27 -17.68
C PHE A 66 6.44 9.87 -19.08
N SER A 67 7.18 10.34 -20.08
CA SER A 67 6.99 10.00 -21.49
C SER A 67 8.31 10.14 -22.26
N ILE A 68 8.33 9.76 -23.55
CA ILE A 68 9.46 9.98 -24.46
C ILE A 68 9.05 11.07 -25.47
N ASN A 69 9.92 12.05 -25.71
CA ASN A 69 9.68 13.09 -26.72
C ASN A 69 10.18 12.68 -28.11
N ALA A 70 9.90 13.52 -29.11
CA ALA A 70 10.32 13.29 -30.50
C ALA A 70 11.84 13.23 -30.74
N ALA A 71 12.66 13.63 -29.75
CA ALA A 71 14.10 13.48 -29.79
C ALA A 71 14.58 12.17 -29.14
N GLY A 72 13.67 11.30 -28.66
CA GLY A 72 14.00 10.07 -27.95
C GLY A 72 14.42 10.28 -26.49
N HIS A 73 14.21 11.47 -25.93
CA HIS A 73 14.56 11.78 -24.55
C HIS A 73 13.39 11.52 -23.61
N VAL A 74 13.68 11.00 -22.40
CA VAL A 74 12.68 10.90 -21.34
C VAL A 74 12.32 12.30 -20.85
N THR A 75 11.02 12.57 -20.77
CA THR A 75 10.48 13.82 -20.25
C THR A 75 9.68 13.59 -18.98
N VAL A 76 9.62 14.60 -18.12
CA VAL A 76 8.83 14.62 -16.89
C VAL A 76 7.85 15.76 -16.93
N SER A 77 6.57 15.47 -16.74
CA SER A 77 5.46 16.42 -16.58
C SER A 77 4.94 16.37 -15.15
N PRO A 78 5.52 17.12 -14.18
CA PRO A 78 5.24 16.94 -12.76
C PRO A 78 3.78 17.15 -12.34
N LYS A 79 3.03 17.93 -13.12
CA LYS A 79 1.56 18.13 -12.93
C LYS A 79 0.73 17.36 -13.97
N GLY A 80 1.32 16.32 -14.57
CA GLY A 80 0.70 15.54 -15.63
C GLY A 80 0.29 16.43 -16.82
N GLU A 81 -0.91 16.25 -17.35
CA GLU A 81 -1.45 17.01 -18.48
C GLU A 81 -1.70 18.50 -18.18
N ARG A 82 -1.69 18.89 -16.89
CA ARG A 82 -2.01 20.27 -16.45
C ARG A 82 -0.80 21.21 -16.43
N GLY A 83 0.40 20.73 -16.76
CA GLY A 83 1.63 21.50 -16.62
C GLY A 83 2.57 21.38 -17.81
N GLY A 84 3.73 22.04 -17.70
CA GLY A 84 4.81 21.90 -18.66
C GLY A 84 5.55 20.58 -18.53
N SER A 85 6.34 20.24 -19.55
CA SER A 85 7.22 19.09 -19.61
C SER A 85 8.68 19.50 -19.54
N LEU A 86 9.50 18.77 -18.82
CA LEU A 86 10.94 18.96 -18.69
C LEU A 86 11.66 17.78 -19.36
N ASP A 87 12.53 18.10 -20.31
CA ASP A 87 13.43 17.15 -20.95
C ASP A 87 14.60 16.83 -20.00
N LEU A 88 14.70 15.57 -19.56
CA LEU A 88 15.74 15.16 -18.59
C LEU A 88 17.15 15.17 -19.18
N TYR A 89 17.28 14.91 -20.48
CA TYR A 89 18.59 14.93 -21.12
C TYR A 89 19.12 16.36 -21.27
N GLU A 90 18.28 17.30 -21.68
CA GLU A 90 18.64 18.71 -21.75
C GLU A 90 18.91 19.32 -20.37
N LEU A 91 18.13 18.92 -19.36
CA LEU A 91 18.41 19.26 -17.95
C LEU A 91 19.80 18.77 -17.55
N LEU A 92 20.13 17.50 -17.85
CA LEU A 92 21.42 16.91 -17.50
C LEU A 92 22.59 17.66 -18.15
N LYS A 93 22.48 18.05 -19.43
CA LYS A 93 23.49 18.91 -20.11
C LYS A 93 23.70 20.23 -19.34
N SER A 94 22.61 20.86 -18.93
CA SER A 94 22.66 22.13 -18.19
C SER A 94 23.30 21.96 -16.81
N LEU A 95 23.07 20.83 -16.12
CA LEU A 95 23.67 20.52 -14.83
C LEU A 95 25.16 20.22 -14.95
N LYS A 96 25.59 19.50 -16.00
CA LYS A 96 27.01 19.25 -16.29
C LYS A 96 27.80 20.56 -16.51
N LEU A 97 27.19 21.56 -17.18
CA LEU A 97 27.80 22.90 -17.32
C LEU A 97 28.00 23.63 -15.98
N ARG A 98 27.26 23.24 -14.93
CA ARG A 98 27.38 23.75 -13.57
C ARG A 98 28.29 22.86 -12.70
N ASN A 99 29.09 21.97 -13.28
CA ASN A 99 29.96 21.01 -12.61
C ASN A 99 29.22 20.02 -11.67
N LEU A 100 27.94 19.71 -11.95
CA LEU A 100 27.21 18.64 -11.30
C LEU A 100 27.39 17.36 -12.11
N GLY A 101 28.08 16.38 -11.52
CA GLY A 101 28.37 15.08 -12.14
C GLY A 101 27.26 14.05 -11.87
N LEU A 102 27.42 12.85 -12.44
CA LEU A 102 26.58 11.67 -12.18
C LEU A 102 27.22 10.81 -11.09
N PRO A 103 26.42 10.05 -10.31
CA PRO A 103 24.98 9.92 -10.39
C PRO A 103 24.23 11.13 -9.82
N LEU A 104 23.03 11.42 -10.34
CA LEU A 104 22.16 12.48 -9.86
C LEU A 104 20.79 11.91 -9.44
N LEU A 105 20.34 12.26 -8.24
CA LEU A 105 19.00 12.01 -7.77
C LEU A 105 18.18 13.32 -7.87
N ILE A 106 17.22 13.36 -8.78
CA ILE A 106 16.37 14.52 -9.02
C ILE A 106 14.99 14.23 -8.38
N ARG A 107 14.44 15.23 -7.69
CA ARG A 107 13.14 15.16 -7.03
C ARG A 107 12.18 16.19 -7.60
N PHE A 108 10.92 15.81 -7.74
CA PHE A 108 9.84 16.62 -8.27
C PHE A 108 8.73 16.74 -7.21
N SER A 109 8.80 17.78 -6.38
CA SER A 109 7.82 18.00 -5.30
C SER A 109 6.39 18.18 -5.85
N ASP A 110 6.24 18.78 -7.03
CA ASP A 110 4.92 18.93 -7.69
C ASP A 110 4.23 17.58 -7.96
N ILE A 111 4.98 16.48 -8.10
CA ILE A 111 4.39 15.14 -8.25
C ILE A 111 3.74 14.71 -6.93
N LEU A 112 4.31 15.05 -5.78
CA LEU A 112 3.69 14.76 -4.47
C LEU A 112 2.36 15.51 -4.34
N GLU A 113 2.33 16.78 -4.69
CA GLU A 113 1.12 17.61 -4.72
C GLU A 113 0.03 16.98 -5.61
N ASP A 114 0.37 16.69 -6.86
CA ASP A 114 -0.58 16.09 -7.81
C ASP A 114 -1.08 14.71 -7.35
N ARG A 115 -0.23 13.88 -6.71
CA ARG A 115 -0.64 12.57 -6.18
C ARG A 115 -1.62 12.69 -5.02
N ILE A 116 -1.41 13.63 -4.10
CA ILE A 116 -2.34 13.92 -3.00
C ILE A 116 -3.67 14.40 -3.57
N GLU A 117 -3.66 15.34 -4.50
CA GLU A 117 -4.87 15.86 -5.14
C GLU A 117 -5.65 14.75 -5.87
N ARG A 118 -4.97 13.91 -6.66
CA ARG A 118 -5.60 12.79 -7.39
C ARG A 118 -6.23 11.78 -6.45
N LEU A 119 -5.56 11.44 -5.36
CA LEU A 119 -6.09 10.51 -4.36
C LEU A 119 -7.38 11.07 -3.74
N ASN A 120 -7.35 12.33 -3.29
CA ASN A 120 -8.52 13.00 -2.72
C ASN A 120 -9.65 13.15 -3.74
N ALA A 121 -9.33 13.50 -4.99
CA ALA A 121 -10.31 13.62 -6.07
C ALA A 121 -11.00 12.27 -6.39
N CYS A 122 -10.26 11.15 -6.36
CA CYS A 122 -10.84 9.82 -6.56
C CYS A 122 -11.85 9.47 -5.46
N PHE A 123 -11.50 9.72 -4.19
CA PHE A 123 -12.44 9.51 -3.08
C PHE A 123 -13.62 10.48 -3.14
N ALA A 124 -13.41 11.76 -3.45
CA ALA A 124 -14.50 12.73 -3.62
C ALA A 124 -15.51 12.31 -4.71
N LYS A 125 -14.99 11.81 -5.86
CA LYS A 125 -15.85 11.27 -6.92
C LYS A 125 -16.60 10.00 -6.47
N ALA A 126 -15.96 9.11 -5.72
CA ALA A 126 -16.63 7.92 -5.19
C ALA A 126 -17.71 8.29 -4.16
N ILE A 127 -17.42 9.19 -3.22
CA ILE A 127 -18.35 9.72 -2.23
C ILE A 127 -19.58 10.32 -2.91
N ALA A 128 -19.37 11.18 -3.91
CA ALA A 128 -20.47 11.78 -4.69
C ALA A 128 -21.27 10.71 -5.46
N ARG A 129 -20.58 9.77 -6.14
CA ARG A 129 -21.22 8.72 -6.94
C ARG A 129 -22.15 7.84 -6.12
N TYR A 130 -21.73 7.47 -4.92
CA TYR A 130 -22.48 6.58 -4.05
C TYR A 130 -23.35 7.32 -3.03
N ASN A 131 -23.39 8.66 -3.04
CA ASN A 131 -24.07 9.46 -2.02
C ASN A 131 -23.68 9.02 -0.59
N TYR A 132 -22.38 8.91 -0.36
CA TYR A 132 -21.82 8.55 0.94
C TYR A 132 -21.83 9.78 1.85
N PRO A 133 -22.50 9.74 3.03
CA PRO A 133 -22.65 10.93 3.88
C PRO A 133 -21.43 11.25 4.75
N GLY A 134 -20.33 10.52 4.58
CA GLY A 134 -19.04 10.74 5.26
C GLY A 134 -18.02 11.46 4.38
N VAL A 135 -16.81 11.59 4.90
CA VAL A 135 -15.68 12.25 4.25
C VAL A 135 -14.48 11.29 4.14
N TYR A 136 -13.46 11.70 3.39
CA TYR A 136 -12.17 11.03 3.29
C TYR A 136 -11.06 11.94 3.81
N GLN A 137 -10.15 11.39 4.62
CA GLN A 137 -8.90 12.00 5.06
C GLN A 137 -7.76 11.03 4.84
N GLY A 138 -6.85 11.32 3.90
CA GLY A 138 -5.66 10.50 3.69
C GLY A 138 -4.59 10.77 4.75
N VAL A 139 -3.73 9.78 5.00
CA VAL A 139 -2.54 9.93 5.83
C VAL A 139 -1.32 9.36 5.12
N PHE A 140 -0.15 9.93 5.36
CA PHE A 140 1.11 9.43 4.83
C PHE A 140 1.89 8.68 5.91
N PRO A 141 2.20 7.39 5.70
CA PRO A 141 3.03 6.64 6.62
C PRO A 141 4.49 7.08 6.50
N VAL A 142 5.02 7.67 7.57
CA VAL A 142 6.40 8.22 7.63
C VAL A 142 7.45 7.18 7.28
N LYS A 143 7.22 5.91 7.64
CA LYS A 143 8.10 4.78 7.28
C LYS A 143 8.39 4.63 5.79
N CYS A 144 7.52 5.12 4.90
CA CYS A 144 7.72 5.02 3.45
C CYS A 144 8.88 5.90 2.97
N ASN A 145 9.01 7.10 3.53
CA ASN A 145 10.14 7.99 3.29
C ASN A 145 10.21 9.04 4.41
N GLN A 146 11.23 8.94 5.26
CA GLN A 146 11.44 9.78 6.44
C GLN A 146 12.24 11.06 6.17
N GLN A 147 12.56 11.36 4.91
CA GLN A 147 13.34 12.54 4.56
C GLN A 147 12.54 13.82 4.92
N ARG A 148 13.17 14.68 5.69
CA ARG A 148 12.54 15.90 6.23
C ARG A 148 11.85 16.73 5.14
N HIS A 149 12.54 17.05 4.06
CA HIS A 149 11.99 17.87 2.97
C HIS A 149 10.74 17.23 2.32
N LEU A 150 10.67 15.88 2.25
CA LEU A 150 9.51 15.20 1.71
C LEU A 150 8.31 15.31 2.66
N ILE A 151 8.52 15.11 3.96
CA ILE A 151 7.44 15.23 4.96
C ILE A 151 6.96 16.69 5.05
N GLU A 152 7.86 17.67 5.00
CA GLU A 152 7.50 19.11 4.96
C GLU A 152 6.65 19.42 3.72
N ASP A 153 7.02 18.90 2.54
CA ASP A 153 6.25 19.07 1.31
C ASP A 153 4.88 18.39 1.40
N LEU A 154 4.81 17.16 1.92
CA LEU A 154 3.55 16.43 2.11
C LEU A 154 2.59 17.17 3.05
N VAL A 155 3.08 17.68 4.16
CA VAL A 155 2.26 18.47 5.09
C VAL A 155 1.77 19.75 4.42
N ARG A 156 2.66 20.48 3.72
CA ARG A 156 2.33 21.72 3.02
C ARG A 156 1.26 21.50 1.95
N PHE A 157 1.44 20.51 1.06
CA PHE A 157 0.51 20.22 -0.02
C PHE A 157 -0.78 19.56 0.48
N GLY A 158 -0.69 18.84 1.59
CA GLY A 158 -1.82 18.17 2.22
C GLY A 158 -2.77 19.09 3.00
N LYS A 159 -2.37 20.34 3.31
CA LYS A 159 -3.19 21.28 4.12
C LYS A 159 -4.64 21.43 3.63
N PRO A 160 -4.90 21.63 2.32
CA PRO A 160 -6.28 21.79 1.84
C PRO A 160 -7.17 20.56 2.08
N HIS A 161 -6.56 19.39 2.27
CA HIS A 161 -7.23 18.10 2.43
C HIS A 161 -7.17 17.58 3.87
N GLN A 162 -6.61 18.35 4.81
CA GLN A 162 -6.31 17.88 6.17
C GLN A 162 -5.55 16.54 6.16
N PHE A 163 -4.64 16.40 5.21
CA PHE A 163 -3.86 15.17 5.01
C PHE A 163 -2.91 15.00 6.18
N GLY A 164 -3.01 13.85 6.86
CA GLY A 164 -2.30 13.56 8.09
C GLY A 164 -1.03 12.74 7.89
N LEU A 165 -0.48 12.30 9.02
CA LEU A 165 0.70 11.42 9.07
C LEU A 165 0.39 10.15 9.86
N GLU A 166 1.06 9.05 9.51
CA GLU A 166 1.07 7.81 10.30
C GLU A 166 2.48 7.57 10.83
N ALA A 167 2.57 7.24 12.10
CA ALA A 167 3.79 6.93 12.82
C ALA A 167 3.70 5.53 13.44
N GLY A 168 4.62 4.63 13.04
CA GLY A 168 4.68 3.25 13.52
C GLY A 168 5.80 3.01 14.55
N SER A 169 6.49 4.07 14.99
CA SER A 169 7.59 4.01 15.97
C SER A 169 7.79 5.35 16.69
N LYS A 170 8.48 5.36 17.85
CA LYS A 170 8.79 6.60 18.58
C LYS A 170 9.51 7.64 17.72
N PRO A 171 10.57 7.32 16.96
CA PRO A 171 11.21 8.30 16.07
C PRO A 171 10.25 8.89 15.03
N GLU A 172 9.38 8.08 14.45
CA GLU A 172 8.37 8.54 13.49
C GLU A 172 7.33 9.44 14.16
N LEU A 173 6.91 9.10 15.38
CA LEU A 173 6.04 9.97 16.19
C LEU A 173 6.67 11.34 16.41
N MET A 174 7.95 11.40 16.78
CA MET A 174 8.67 12.65 16.97
C MET A 174 8.76 13.47 15.67
N ILE A 175 8.98 12.83 14.53
CA ILE A 175 8.95 13.49 13.20
C ILE A 175 7.57 14.09 12.95
N ALA A 176 6.51 13.31 13.16
CA ALA A 176 5.15 13.76 12.95
C ALA A 176 4.77 14.91 13.85
N LEU A 177 5.09 14.85 15.15
CA LEU A 177 4.84 15.93 16.12
C LEU A 177 5.57 17.22 15.76
N ALA A 178 6.78 17.11 15.19
CA ALA A 178 7.58 18.28 14.80
C ALA A 178 7.08 18.98 13.54
N LEU A 179 6.41 18.26 12.63
CA LEU A 179 6.12 18.76 11.28
C LEU A 179 4.62 18.90 10.97
N LEU A 180 3.73 18.12 11.63
CA LEU A 180 2.28 18.16 11.37
C LEU A 180 1.65 19.37 12.06
N ASP A 181 1.52 20.47 11.32
CA ASP A 181 0.95 21.75 11.80
C ASP A 181 -0.47 22.04 11.25
N THR A 182 -1.06 21.10 10.54
CA THR A 182 -2.37 21.28 9.87
C THR A 182 -3.51 21.02 10.84
N PRO A 183 -4.37 22.02 11.15
CA PRO A 183 -5.52 21.83 12.01
C PRO A 183 -6.49 20.78 11.47
N GLY A 184 -6.90 19.85 12.34
CA GLY A 184 -7.82 18.76 11.97
C GLY A 184 -7.20 17.62 11.20
N ALA A 185 -5.91 17.68 10.86
CA ALA A 185 -5.20 16.54 10.30
C ALA A 185 -5.01 15.43 11.35
N LEU A 186 -5.11 14.18 10.95
CA LEU A 186 -4.99 13.04 11.85
C LEU A 186 -3.54 12.61 12.01
N LEU A 187 -3.17 12.22 13.22
CA LEU A 187 -1.92 11.55 13.53
C LEU A 187 -2.23 10.10 13.91
N ILE A 188 -2.06 9.17 12.99
CA ILE A 188 -2.32 7.74 13.23
C ILE A 188 -1.09 7.12 13.88
N CYS A 189 -1.28 6.62 15.10
CA CYS A 189 -0.22 6.05 15.93
C CYS A 189 -0.29 4.52 15.90
N ASN A 190 0.37 3.92 14.91
CA ASN A 190 0.49 2.46 14.71
C ASN A 190 1.74 1.89 15.43
N GLY A 191 2.01 0.62 15.18
CA GLY A 191 3.17 -0.10 15.69
C GLY A 191 3.05 -0.48 17.16
N TYR A 192 4.07 -1.18 17.66
CA TYR A 192 4.18 -1.51 19.08
C TYR A 192 4.37 -0.26 19.94
N LYS A 193 3.60 -0.17 21.03
CA LYS A 193 3.61 1.00 21.92
C LYS A 193 3.96 0.59 23.34
N ASP A 194 5.00 1.23 23.85
CA ASP A 194 5.27 1.23 25.29
C ASP A 194 4.62 2.48 25.94
N SER A 195 4.77 2.57 27.24
CA SER A 195 4.21 3.65 28.05
C SER A 195 4.64 5.04 27.60
N GLU A 196 5.94 5.22 27.24
CA GLU A 196 6.47 6.52 26.77
C GLU A 196 5.90 6.93 25.41
N TYR A 197 5.70 5.98 24.50
CA TYR A 197 5.03 6.24 23.22
C TYR A 197 3.61 6.74 23.45
N ILE A 198 2.84 6.01 24.30
CA ILE A 198 1.44 6.33 24.62
C ILE A 198 1.36 7.71 25.27
N GLU A 199 2.19 7.96 26.28
CA GLU A 199 2.27 9.26 26.97
C GLU A 199 2.57 10.40 26.00
N THR A 200 3.59 10.26 25.17
CA THR A 200 3.98 11.27 24.17
C THR A 200 2.82 11.57 23.20
N ALA A 201 2.17 10.53 22.67
CA ALA A 201 1.05 10.69 21.77
C ALA A 201 -0.16 11.35 22.46
N MET A 202 -0.46 11.00 23.71
CA MET A 202 -1.58 11.60 24.44
C MET A 202 -1.31 13.07 24.81
N LEU A 203 -0.07 13.41 25.14
CA LEU A 203 0.31 14.80 25.40
C LEU A 203 0.21 15.69 24.16
N ALA A 204 0.33 15.13 22.95
CA ALA A 204 0.13 15.86 21.70
C ALA A 204 -1.29 16.45 21.57
N GLN A 205 -2.31 15.87 22.22
CA GLN A 205 -3.65 16.47 22.28
C GLN A 205 -3.65 17.85 22.94
N ARG A 206 -2.80 18.06 23.96
CA ARG A 206 -2.65 19.37 24.60
C ARG A 206 -2.01 20.42 23.69
N LEU A 207 -1.33 19.97 22.64
CA LEU A 207 -0.76 20.83 21.60
C LEU A 207 -1.74 21.09 20.44
N GLY A 208 -2.97 20.59 20.55
CA GLY A 208 -4.01 20.75 19.53
C GLY A 208 -3.93 19.75 18.37
N GLN A 209 -3.08 18.73 18.45
CA GLN A 209 -3.02 17.65 17.47
C GLN A 209 -4.11 16.60 17.75
N THR A 210 -4.39 15.75 16.75
CA THR A 210 -5.41 14.69 16.85
C THR A 210 -4.73 13.32 16.71
N PRO A 211 -3.99 12.83 17.74
CA PRO A 211 -3.43 11.50 17.74
C PRO A 211 -4.50 10.44 17.98
N ILE A 212 -4.49 9.39 17.17
CA ILE A 212 -5.32 8.19 17.32
C ILE A 212 -4.38 7.02 17.62
N LEU A 213 -4.43 6.50 18.85
CA LEU A 213 -3.63 5.36 19.28
C LEU A 213 -4.27 4.06 18.79
N VAL A 214 -3.67 3.41 17.80
CA VAL A 214 -4.19 2.16 17.23
C VAL A 214 -3.60 0.97 17.97
N LEU A 215 -4.43 0.27 18.75
CA LEU A 215 -4.05 -0.88 19.56
C LEU A 215 -3.75 -2.08 18.68
N GLU A 216 -2.54 -2.60 18.78
CA GLU A 216 -2.03 -3.74 18.00
C GLU A 216 -1.77 -5.00 18.87
N GLN A 217 -1.74 -4.82 20.19
CA GLN A 217 -1.59 -5.90 21.18
C GLN A 217 -2.56 -5.69 22.35
N ILE A 218 -3.03 -6.79 22.95
CA ILE A 218 -4.02 -6.70 24.03
C ILE A 218 -3.46 -6.04 25.29
N GLU A 219 -2.15 -6.14 25.51
CA GLU A 219 -1.43 -5.54 26.63
C GLU A 219 -1.41 -3.99 26.54
N GLU A 220 -1.44 -3.44 25.33
CA GLU A 220 -1.48 -1.99 25.13
C GLU A 220 -2.75 -1.35 25.70
N VAL A 221 -3.84 -2.11 25.83
CA VAL A 221 -5.10 -1.64 26.43
C VAL A 221 -4.89 -1.23 27.89
N ASP A 222 -4.18 -2.07 28.66
CA ASP A 222 -3.91 -1.79 30.07
C ASP A 222 -2.98 -0.58 30.22
N LEU A 223 -1.94 -0.47 29.37
CA LEU A 223 -1.03 0.67 29.37
C LEU A 223 -1.77 1.99 29.06
N VAL A 224 -2.65 1.99 28.06
CA VAL A 224 -3.44 3.17 27.72
C VAL A 224 -4.36 3.59 28.86
N ILE A 225 -5.04 2.65 29.53
CA ILE A 225 -5.90 2.92 30.69
C ILE A 225 -5.07 3.54 31.83
N GLU A 226 -3.88 3.00 32.10
CA GLU A 226 -2.98 3.50 33.14
C GLU A 226 -2.51 4.93 32.81
N VAL A 227 -1.95 5.17 31.63
CA VAL A 227 -1.46 6.49 31.19
C VAL A 227 -2.59 7.52 31.14
N SER A 228 -3.78 7.12 30.67
CA SER A 228 -4.97 7.98 30.66
C SER A 228 -5.32 8.51 32.05
N ARG A 229 -5.27 7.65 33.05
CA ARG A 229 -5.51 8.04 34.46
C ARG A 229 -4.41 8.94 35.02
N GLN A 230 -3.15 8.63 34.71
CA GLN A 230 -2.00 9.40 35.19
C GLN A 230 -1.99 10.83 34.61
N LEU A 231 -2.30 10.98 33.32
CA LEU A 231 -2.30 12.27 32.63
C LEU A 231 -3.62 13.04 32.76
N GLU A 232 -4.69 12.38 33.20
CA GLU A 232 -6.06 12.92 33.18
C GLU A 232 -6.46 13.38 31.76
N ILE A 233 -6.05 12.60 30.73
CA ILE A 233 -6.38 12.83 29.32
C ILE A 233 -7.21 11.65 28.81
N LYS A 234 -8.32 11.96 28.16
CA LYS A 234 -9.12 10.95 27.47
C LYS A 234 -8.51 10.63 26.10
N PRO A 235 -8.03 9.40 25.83
CA PRO A 235 -7.40 9.07 24.57
C PRO A 235 -8.42 8.97 23.43
N ILE A 236 -7.95 9.12 22.19
CA ILE A 236 -8.67 8.65 21.01
C ILE A 236 -8.02 7.32 20.58
N LEU A 237 -8.82 6.26 20.54
CA LEU A 237 -8.33 4.92 20.33
C LEU A 237 -8.81 4.34 19.02
N GLY A 238 -7.97 3.51 18.43
CA GLY A 238 -8.30 2.61 17.37
C GLY A 238 -7.97 1.16 17.75
N ILE A 239 -8.53 0.21 17.04
CA ILE A 239 -8.14 -1.21 17.09
C ILE A 239 -7.70 -1.63 15.70
N ARG A 240 -6.53 -2.29 15.60
CA ARG A 240 -6.11 -2.99 14.41
C ARG A 240 -6.65 -4.41 14.42
N ALA A 241 -7.54 -4.73 13.47
CA ALA A 241 -8.06 -6.08 13.30
C ALA A 241 -7.14 -6.94 12.43
N LYS A 242 -6.91 -8.18 12.87
CA LYS A 242 -6.41 -9.25 12.00
C LYS A 242 -7.57 -9.76 11.17
N LEU A 243 -7.49 -9.62 9.85
CA LEU A 243 -8.48 -10.15 8.93
C LEU A 243 -8.12 -11.58 8.52
N SER A 244 -9.12 -12.41 8.24
CA SER A 244 -8.94 -13.74 7.65
C SER A 244 -8.47 -13.64 6.20
N THR A 245 -8.81 -12.55 5.54
CA THR A 245 -8.36 -12.23 4.16
C THR A 245 -6.85 -12.09 4.11
N GLN A 246 -6.22 -12.89 3.24
CA GLN A 246 -4.77 -12.87 3.05
C GLN A 246 -4.39 -12.11 1.78
N GLY A 247 -3.40 -11.22 1.89
CA GLY A 247 -2.79 -10.58 0.74
C GLY A 247 -2.08 -11.61 -0.15
N MET A 248 -2.27 -11.51 -1.47
CA MET A 248 -1.50 -12.29 -2.44
C MET A 248 -0.24 -11.53 -2.82
N GLY A 249 0.92 -12.22 -2.87
CA GLY A 249 2.19 -11.62 -3.29
C GLY A 249 3.33 -11.82 -2.29
N ARG A 250 4.45 -11.13 -2.55
CA ARG A 250 5.71 -11.27 -1.78
C ARG A 250 5.56 -11.03 -0.27
N TRP A 251 4.56 -10.27 0.14
CA TRP A 251 4.28 -9.88 1.52
C TRP A 251 3.00 -10.50 2.09
N GLY A 252 2.40 -11.47 1.41
CA GLY A 252 1.15 -12.13 1.81
C GLY A 252 1.22 -12.83 3.18
N THR A 253 2.41 -13.24 3.61
CA THR A 253 2.63 -13.86 4.93
C THR A 253 2.54 -12.89 6.11
N SER A 254 2.49 -11.57 5.86
CA SER A 254 2.37 -10.54 6.90
C SER A 254 0.92 -10.17 7.24
N SER A 255 -0.06 -10.80 6.61
CA SER A 255 -1.51 -10.62 6.82
C SER A 255 -2.19 -11.93 7.23
N GLY A 256 -3.46 -11.88 7.64
CA GLY A 256 -4.23 -13.02 8.11
C GLY A 256 -4.03 -13.31 9.62
N ASP A 257 -4.60 -14.41 10.10
CA ASP A 257 -4.58 -14.79 11.53
C ASP A 257 -3.18 -14.93 12.13
N ARG A 258 -2.18 -15.22 11.29
CA ARG A 258 -0.78 -15.33 11.69
C ARG A 258 0.00 -14.02 11.59
N ALA A 259 -0.68 -12.90 11.29
CA ALA A 259 -0.04 -11.61 11.25
C ALA A 259 0.62 -11.27 12.59
N LYS A 260 1.81 -10.67 12.54
CA LYS A 260 2.56 -10.24 13.71
C LYS A 260 1.80 -9.20 14.54
N PHE A 261 1.06 -8.33 13.88
CA PHE A 261 0.37 -7.19 14.46
C PHE A 261 -1.14 -7.28 14.31
N GLY A 262 -1.84 -6.65 15.26
CA GLY A 262 -3.30 -6.59 15.32
C GLY A 262 -3.91 -7.62 16.25
N LEU A 263 -5.18 -7.46 16.54
CA LEU A 263 -5.98 -8.27 17.44
C LEU A 263 -6.89 -9.20 16.62
N ASN A 264 -7.01 -10.46 17.06
CA ASN A 264 -8.04 -11.37 16.56
C ASN A 264 -9.39 -11.05 17.23
N ILE A 265 -10.48 -11.63 16.73
CA ILE A 265 -11.83 -11.33 17.24
C ILE A 265 -11.97 -11.56 18.76
N PRO A 266 -11.49 -12.69 19.37
CA PRO A 266 -11.49 -12.84 20.83
C PRO A 266 -10.71 -11.75 21.57
N GLU A 267 -9.59 -11.26 21.03
CA GLU A 267 -8.80 -10.18 21.63
C GLU A 267 -9.53 -8.83 21.49
N ILE A 268 -10.20 -8.57 20.36
CA ILE A 268 -11.04 -7.37 20.15
C ILE A 268 -12.15 -7.34 21.22
N ILE A 269 -12.86 -8.43 21.43
CA ILE A 269 -13.91 -8.52 22.48
C ILE A 269 -13.34 -8.27 23.87
N ARG A 270 -12.15 -8.83 24.18
CA ARG A 270 -11.46 -8.55 25.44
C ARG A 270 -11.09 -7.09 25.59
N ALA A 271 -10.58 -6.45 24.53
CA ALA A 271 -10.24 -5.02 24.53
C ALA A 271 -11.50 -4.16 24.79
N VAL A 272 -12.60 -4.43 24.10
CA VAL A 272 -13.89 -3.75 24.31
C VAL A 272 -14.37 -3.87 25.77
N ASN A 273 -14.28 -5.08 26.36
CA ASN A 273 -14.68 -5.28 27.75
C ASN A 273 -13.76 -4.57 28.76
N LYS A 274 -12.43 -4.54 28.51
CA LYS A 274 -11.48 -3.79 29.35
C LYS A 274 -11.77 -2.28 29.30
N LEU A 275 -11.97 -1.74 28.09
CA LEU A 275 -12.30 -0.32 27.90
C LEU A 275 -13.66 0.04 28.54
N ARG A 276 -14.66 -0.83 28.43
CA ARG A 276 -15.97 -0.64 29.09
C ARG A 276 -15.85 -0.59 30.60
N ASN A 277 -15.07 -1.50 31.20
CA ASN A 277 -14.85 -1.52 32.66
C ASN A 277 -14.02 -0.35 33.18
N ALA A 278 -13.30 0.34 32.30
CA ALA A 278 -12.52 1.52 32.62
C ALA A 278 -13.23 2.85 32.26
N ASP A 279 -14.50 2.81 31.84
CA ASP A 279 -15.29 3.96 31.35
C ASP A 279 -14.63 4.70 30.16
N LEU A 280 -13.93 3.93 29.32
CA LEU A 280 -13.22 4.43 28.14
C LEU A 280 -13.73 3.83 26.81
N LEU A 281 -14.89 3.15 26.80
CA LEU A 281 -15.38 2.52 25.58
C LEU A 281 -15.71 3.57 24.47
N ASP A 282 -16.16 4.74 24.84
CA ASP A 282 -16.42 5.83 23.92
C ASP A 282 -15.16 6.51 23.36
N SER A 283 -13.99 6.20 23.93
CA SER A 283 -12.68 6.54 23.36
C SER A 283 -12.35 5.68 22.13
N LEU A 284 -12.93 4.48 22.00
CA LEU A 284 -12.74 3.62 20.84
C LEU A 284 -13.53 4.17 19.65
N GLN A 285 -12.82 4.75 18.69
CA GLN A 285 -13.41 5.50 17.57
C GLN A 285 -12.94 5.04 16.19
N LEU A 286 -11.89 4.25 16.11
CA LEU A 286 -11.29 3.84 14.84
C LEU A 286 -11.15 2.32 14.75
N LEU A 287 -11.51 1.77 13.59
CA LEU A 287 -11.07 0.45 13.16
C LEU A 287 -9.99 0.60 12.10
N HIS A 288 -8.87 -0.07 12.29
CA HIS A 288 -7.77 -0.17 11.33
C HIS A 288 -7.55 -1.61 10.89
N PHE A 289 -7.17 -1.80 9.65
CA PHE A 289 -6.64 -3.06 9.15
C PHE A 289 -5.57 -2.85 8.08
N HIS A 290 -4.75 -3.86 7.83
CA HIS A 290 -3.72 -3.79 6.80
C HIS A 290 -3.57 -5.13 6.10
N VAL A 291 -3.89 -5.18 4.80
CA VAL A 291 -3.85 -6.42 3.99
C VAL A 291 -2.47 -6.73 3.41
N GLY A 292 -1.51 -5.84 3.58
CA GLY A 292 -0.16 -5.98 3.03
C GLY A 292 0.26 -4.79 2.17
N SER A 293 1.46 -4.87 1.61
CA SER A 293 2.02 -3.84 0.72
C SER A 293 1.93 -4.29 -0.73
N GLN A 294 1.70 -3.34 -1.66
CA GLN A 294 1.67 -3.61 -3.10
C GLN A 294 0.63 -4.68 -3.45
N ILE A 295 -0.64 -4.44 -3.12
CA ILE A 295 -1.71 -5.36 -3.50
C ILE A 295 -1.95 -5.24 -5.01
N SER A 296 -1.71 -6.32 -5.73
CA SER A 296 -1.80 -6.33 -7.19
C SER A 296 -3.21 -6.61 -7.73
N ALA A 297 -4.07 -7.22 -6.92
CA ALA A 297 -5.41 -7.65 -7.34
C ALA A 297 -6.51 -6.96 -6.52
N ILE A 298 -7.46 -6.31 -7.21
CA ILE A 298 -8.55 -5.55 -6.59
C ILE A 298 -9.49 -6.41 -5.74
N ASN A 299 -9.70 -7.68 -6.07
CA ASN A 299 -10.55 -8.58 -5.30
C ASN A 299 -10.06 -8.78 -3.86
N VAL A 300 -8.74 -8.80 -3.63
CA VAL A 300 -8.19 -8.89 -2.26
C VAL A 300 -8.61 -7.68 -1.41
N ILE A 301 -8.64 -6.49 -2.02
CA ILE A 301 -9.10 -5.27 -1.35
C ILE A 301 -10.61 -5.36 -1.05
N LYS A 302 -11.41 -5.86 -1.99
CA LYS A 302 -12.87 -6.05 -1.80
C LYS A 302 -13.16 -7.02 -0.67
N ASP A 303 -12.52 -8.18 -0.65
CA ASP A 303 -12.72 -9.19 0.39
C ASP A 303 -12.35 -8.63 1.78
N ALA A 304 -11.23 -7.89 1.87
CA ALA A 304 -10.79 -7.27 3.11
C ALA A 304 -11.73 -6.17 3.61
N ILE A 305 -12.23 -5.32 2.72
CA ILE A 305 -13.21 -4.28 3.08
C ILE A 305 -14.52 -4.92 3.55
N GLN A 306 -14.98 -5.98 2.91
CA GLN A 306 -16.18 -6.69 3.30
C GLN A 306 -16.06 -7.31 4.71
N GLU A 307 -14.91 -7.87 5.04
CA GLU A 307 -14.66 -8.39 6.38
C GLU A 307 -14.57 -7.26 7.42
N ALA A 308 -13.81 -6.21 7.11
CA ALA A 308 -13.61 -5.07 8.00
C ALA A 308 -14.89 -4.27 8.26
N SER A 309 -15.76 -4.10 7.25
CA SER A 309 -17.04 -3.40 7.41
C SER A 309 -17.96 -4.09 8.42
N ARG A 310 -17.98 -5.44 8.44
CA ARG A 310 -18.71 -6.21 9.44
C ARG A 310 -18.16 -5.99 10.85
N ILE A 311 -16.81 -6.01 11.01
CA ILE A 311 -16.19 -5.75 12.31
C ILE A 311 -16.50 -4.32 12.79
N TYR A 312 -16.46 -3.34 11.88
CA TYR A 312 -16.82 -1.95 12.19
C TYR A 312 -18.25 -1.82 12.74
N VAL A 313 -19.18 -2.42 12.06
CA VAL A 313 -20.61 -2.42 12.45
C VAL A 313 -20.82 -3.12 13.80
N GLU A 314 -20.17 -4.25 14.03
CA GLU A 314 -20.23 -4.96 15.31
C GLU A 314 -19.63 -4.14 16.46
N LEU A 315 -18.50 -3.45 16.27
CA LEU A 315 -17.94 -2.55 17.28
C LEU A 315 -18.89 -1.42 17.65
N ALA A 316 -19.53 -0.81 16.65
CA ALA A 316 -20.56 0.20 16.90
C ALA A 316 -21.76 -0.38 17.66
N SER A 317 -22.22 -1.57 17.30
CA SER A 317 -23.32 -2.27 17.98
C SER A 317 -22.99 -2.66 19.42
N LEU A 318 -21.71 -2.91 19.72
CA LEU A 318 -21.20 -3.15 21.08
C LEU A 318 -21.10 -1.86 21.92
N GLY A 319 -21.41 -0.70 21.36
CA GLY A 319 -21.46 0.60 22.05
C GLY A 319 -20.17 1.41 21.96
N ALA A 320 -19.23 1.04 21.08
CA ALA A 320 -18.09 1.89 20.78
C ALA A 320 -18.52 3.12 19.94
N ASN A 321 -17.87 4.26 20.17
CA ASN A 321 -18.17 5.51 19.47
C ASN A 321 -17.44 5.60 18.12
N MET A 322 -17.75 4.66 17.23
CA MET A 322 -17.05 4.49 15.96
C MET A 322 -17.22 5.69 15.04
N LYS A 323 -16.10 6.27 14.58
CA LYS A 323 -16.07 7.48 13.71
C LYS A 323 -15.18 7.31 12.49
N TYR A 324 -14.21 6.41 12.53
CA TYR A 324 -13.17 6.27 11.52
C TYR A 324 -13.01 4.82 11.09
N LEU A 325 -12.83 4.61 9.79
CA LEU A 325 -12.33 3.36 9.25
C LEU A 325 -11.04 3.64 8.47
N ASP A 326 -9.94 3.13 8.98
CA ASP A 326 -8.64 3.20 8.31
C ASP A 326 -8.39 1.88 7.58
N VAL A 327 -8.41 1.95 6.25
CA VAL A 327 -8.18 0.80 5.37
C VAL A 327 -6.69 0.45 5.24
N GLY A 328 -5.84 1.12 5.99
CA GLY A 328 -4.40 0.92 5.96
C GLY A 328 -3.76 1.26 4.62
N GLY A 329 -2.64 0.64 4.35
CA GLY A 329 -1.94 0.73 3.08
C GLY A 329 -2.36 -0.37 2.09
N GLY A 330 -1.54 -0.55 1.07
CA GLY A 330 -1.74 -1.62 0.09
C GLY A 330 -2.09 -1.13 -1.31
N LEU A 331 -2.55 0.12 -1.48
CA LEU A 331 -2.76 0.69 -2.81
C LEU A 331 -1.48 0.56 -3.65
N GLY A 332 -1.55 -0.32 -4.66
CA GLY A 332 -0.41 -0.71 -5.48
C GLY A 332 0.03 0.38 -6.47
N VAL A 333 1.25 0.22 -6.95
CA VAL A 333 1.82 0.98 -8.07
C VAL A 333 2.16 0.00 -9.18
N ASP A 334 1.89 0.39 -10.41
CA ASP A 334 2.26 -0.39 -11.58
C ASP A 334 3.69 -0.03 -11.98
N TYR A 335 4.67 -0.82 -11.49
CA TYR A 335 6.09 -0.56 -11.74
C TYR A 335 6.59 -1.08 -13.09
N ASP A 336 5.93 -2.09 -13.65
CA ASP A 336 6.33 -2.71 -14.92
C ASP A 336 5.45 -2.31 -16.11
N GLY A 337 4.40 -1.49 -15.85
CA GLY A 337 3.49 -1.01 -16.87
C GLY A 337 2.57 -2.07 -17.48
N SER A 338 2.47 -3.28 -16.88
CA SER A 338 1.72 -4.38 -17.45
C SER A 338 0.21 -4.36 -17.15
N GLN A 339 -0.21 -3.60 -16.15
CA GLN A 339 -1.59 -3.51 -15.66
C GLN A 339 -2.20 -4.89 -15.35
N THR A 340 -1.38 -5.77 -14.75
CA THR A 340 -1.77 -7.15 -14.39
C THR A 340 -1.76 -7.35 -12.89
N ASN A 341 -2.15 -8.54 -12.43
CA ASN A 341 -2.02 -8.96 -11.03
C ASN A 341 -0.61 -9.47 -10.66
N PHE A 342 0.40 -9.20 -11.51
CA PHE A 342 1.79 -9.51 -11.19
C PHE A 342 2.28 -8.69 -9.98
N TYR A 343 3.22 -9.21 -9.20
CA TYR A 343 3.65 -8.58 -7.94
C TYR A 343 4.28 -7.18 -8.11
N ALA A 344 4.83 -6.87 -9.29
CA ALA A 344 5.36 -5.55 -9.64
C ALA A 344 4.33 -4.66 -10.35
N SER A 345 3.07 -5.09 -10.46
CA SER A 345 1.99 -4.40 -11.16
C SER A 345 0.71 -4.38 -10.32
N LYS A 346 -0.38 -3.90 -10.89
CA LYS A 346 -1.74 -3.97 -10.35
C LYS A 346 -2.77 -3.93 -11.47
N ASN A 347 -3.88 -4.67 -11.29
CA ASN A 347 -4.97 -4.77 -12.26
C ASN A 347 -6.11 -3.75 -12.04
N TYR A 348 -5.88 -2.68 -11.29
CA TYR A 348 -6.88 -1.66 -10.94
C TYR A 348 -6.24 -0.27 -10.87
N ASN A 349 -7.06 0.75 -10.98
CA ASN A 349 -6.63 2.13 -10.81
C ASN A 349 -7.09 2.71 -9.45
N MET A 350 -6.65 3.93 -9.14
CA MET A 350 -6.97 4.62 -7.88
C MET A 350 -8.48 4.88 -7.73
N GLN A 351 -9.19 5.12 -8.85
CA GLN A 351 -10.64 5.33 -8.82
C GLN A 351 -11.40 4.03 -8.50
N ASN A 352 -10.96 2.88 -9.04
CA ASN A 352 -11.53 1.58 -8.68
C ASN A 352 -11.38 1.31 -7.18
N TYR A 353 -10.18 1.55 -6.64
CA TYR A 353 -9.89 1.43 -5.21
C TYR A 353 -10.85 2.27 -4.35
N ALA A 354 -11.00 3.55 -4.66
CA ALA A 354 -11.89 4.45 -3.92
C ALA A 354 -13.38 4.03 -4.04
N ASN A 355 -13.80 3.61 -5.24
CA ASN A 355 -15.18 3.18 -5.48
C ASN A 355 -15.55 1.96 -4.63
N ASP A 356 -14.69 0.93 -4.59
CA ASP A 356 -14.97 -0.32 -3.88
C ASP A 356 -15.05 -0.09 -2.36
N ILE A 357 -14.14 0.73 -1.80
CA ILE A 357 -14.15 1.07 -0.38
C ILE A 357 -15.43 1.82 0.01
N VAL A 358 -15.77 2.85 -0.75
CA VAL A 358 -16.94 3.71 -0.44
C VAL A 358 -18.26 2.94 -0.58
N ALA A 359 -18.39 2.13 -1.63
CA ALA A 359 -19.60 1.37 -1.90
C ALA A 359 -19.89 0.34 -0.81
N GLU A 360 -18.90 -0.51 -0.51
CA GLU A 360 -19.04 -1.60 0.45
C GLU A 360 -19.39 -1.08 1.85
N LEU A 361 -18.65 -0.05 2.30
CA LEU A 361 -18.88 0.48 3.65
C LEU A 361 -20.21 1.19 3.80
N LYS A 362 -20.66 1.91 2.75
CA LYS A 362 -22.01 2.49 2.73
C LYS A 362 -23.09 1.43 2.90
N ASP A 363 -22.98 0.34 2.14
CA ASP A 363 -23.99 -0.70 2.15
C ASP A 363 -24.02 -1.44 3.50
N ALA A 364 -22.87 -1.79 4.05
CA ALA A 364 -22.78 -2.42 5.37
C ALA A 364 -23.35 -1.56 6.50
N CYS A 365 -23.03 -0.26 6.53
CA CYS A 365 -23.56 0.66 7.55
C CYS A 365 -25.06 0.88 7.39
N ARG A 366 -25.57 0.97 6.16
CA ARG A 366 -26.99 1.15 5.87
C ARG A 366 -27.81 -0.05 6.33
N GLU A 367 -27.34 -1.27 6.10
CA GLU A 367 -28.05 -2.50 6.47
C GLU A 367 -28.31 -2.61 7.98
N GLN A 368 -27.41 -2.08 8.79
CA GLN A 368 -27.48 -2.13 10.24
C GLN A 368 -27.86 -0.79 10.88
N ASN A 369 -28.18 0.23 10.05
CA ASN A 369 -28.52 1.58 10.50
C ASN A 369 -27.43 2.23 11.39
N ILE A 370 -26.17 1.98 11.07
CA ILE A 370 -24.98 2.56 11.73
C ILE A 370 -24.51 3.78 10.94
N PRO A 371 -24.12 4.89 11.62
CA PRO A 371 -23.48 6.01 10.95
C PRO A 371 -22.21 5.60 10.20
N VAL A 372 -22.06 6.10 8.96
CA VAL A 372 -20.84 5.83 8.19
C VAL A 372 -19.65 6.57 8.78
N PRO A 373 -18.45 5.97 8.75
CA PRO A 373 -17.22 6.61 9.23
C PRO A 373 -16.63 7.64 8.26
N THR A 374 -15.73 8.47 8.77
CA THR A 374 -14.67 9.08 7.96
C THR A 374 -13.73 7.97 7.46
N LEU A 375 -13.48 7.96 6.15
CA LEU A 375 -12.58 7.00 5.53
C LEU A 375 -11.14 7.49 5.61
N ILE A 376 -10.21 6.61 5.99
CA ILE A 376 -8.78 6.89 6.04
C ILE A 376 -8.05 5.86 5.18
N SER A 377 -7.00 6.26 4.48
CA SER A 377 -6.04 5.33 3.87
C SER A 377 -4.60 5.77 4.09
N GLU A 378 -3.70 4.80 4.29
CA GLU A 378 -2.27 4.98 4.47
C GLU A 378 -1.51 4.77 3.15
N SER A 379 -1.77 5.62 2.16
CA SER A 379 -1.35 5.40 0.77
C SER A 379 0.08 5.90 0.47
N GLY A 380 1.07 5.52 1.30
CA GLY A 380 2.44 6.02 1.19
C GLY A 380 3.10 5.76 -0.16
N ARG A 381 3.14 4.50 -0.61
CA ARG A 381 3.69 4.10 -1.90
C ARG A 381 3.03 4.83 -3.07
N ALA A 382 1.72 4.88 -3.09
CA ALA A 382 0.95 5.49 -4.17
C ALA A 382 1.19 7.00 -4.28
N VAL A 383 1.53 7.68 -3.19
CA VAL A 383 1.87 9.11 -3.16
C VAL A 383 3.33 9.34 -3.55
N ALA A 384 4.28 8.58 -2.97
CA ALA A 384 5.70 8.91 -3.06
C ALA A 384 6.48 8.21 -4.19
N SER A 385 5.91 7.24 -4.91
CA SER A 385 6.70 6.39 -5.83
C SER A 385 7.26 7.09 -7.05
N HIS A 386 6.59 8.09 -7.60
CA HIS A 386 6.97 8.77 -8.85
C HIS A 386 7.75 10.08 -8.66
N GLN A 387 7.97 10.50 -7.42
CA GLN A 387 8.49 11.84 -7.12
C GLN A 387 9.99 12.01 -7.39
N SER A 388 10.74 10.95 -7.68
CA SER A 388 12.18 11.04 -7.89
C SER A 388 12.67 10.14 -9.02
N VAL A 389 13.75 10.61 -9.67
CA VAL A 389 14.47 9.91 -10.74
C VAL A 389 15.95 9.86 -10.39
N LEU A 390 16.54 8.66 -10.49
CA LEU A 390 17.98 8.47 -10.41
C LEU A 390 18.55 8.39 -11.82
N ILE A 391 19.52 9.26 -12.13
CA ILE A 391 20.24 9.29 -13.41
C ILE A 391 21.69 8.93 -13.15
N PHE A 392 22.23 7.97 -13.91
CA PHE A 392 23.61 7.50 -13.82
C PHE A 392 24.15 7.06 -15.19
N ASP A 393 25.46 6.97 -15.31
CA ASP A 393 26.13 6.48 -16.51
C ASP A 393 26.19 4.94 -16.53
N VAL A 394 26.17 4.35 -17.71
CA VAL A 394 26.53 2.96 -17.92
C VAL A 394 28.06 2.86 -17.93
N LEU A 395 28.63 2.18 -16.94
CA LEU A 395 30.10 2.05 -16.80
C LEU A 395 30.65 0.88 -17.60
N SER A 396 29.92 -0.23 -17.67
CA SER A 396 30.31 -1.44 -18.39
C SER A 396 29.11 -2.33 -18.66
N THR A 397 29.26 -3.26 -19.60
CA THR A 397 28.30 -4.32 -19.90
C THR A 397 28.93 -5.67 -19.60
N SER A 398 28.11 -6.63 -19.17
CA SER A 398 28.50 -8.03 -19.03
C SER A 398 27.71 -8.83 -20.06
N GLU A 399 28.42 -9.49 -20.96
CA GLU A 399 27.84 -10.31 -22.01
C GLU A 399 28.18 -11.77 -21.77
N VAL A 400 27.24 -12.66 -22.05
CA VAL A 400 27.55 -14.09 -22.13
C VAL A 400 28.38 -14.31 -23.41
N PRO A 401 29.61 -14.85 -23.30
CA PRO A 401 30.40 -15.12 -24.48
C PRO A 401 29.63 -16.00 -25.47
N ARG A 402 29.45 -15.55 -26.70
CA ARG A 402 28.92 -16.37 -27.79
C ARG A 402 29.99 -17.33 -28.20
N VAL A 403 30.08 -18.48 -27.53
CA VAL A 403 30.93 -19.58 -27.97
C VAL A 403 30.24 -20.25 -29.14
N PRO A 404 30.89 -20.34 -30.32
CA PRO A 404 30.31 -21.09 -31.44
C PRO A 404 30.03 -22.53 -31.02
N PRO A 405 28.92 -23.16 -31.50
CA PRO A 405 28.62 -24.56 -31.15
C PRO A 405 29.73 -25.57 -31.48
N GLU A 406 30.59 -25.24 -32.42
CA GLU A 406 31.72 -26.04 -32.87
C GLU A 406 32.93 -26.10 -31.87
N ALA A 407 32.88 -25.32 -30.80
CA ALA A 407 33.92 -25.28 -29.76
C ALA A 407 33.73 -26.31 -28.64
N PHE A 408 32.73 -27.16 -28.70
CA PHE A 408 32.62 -28.30 -27.78
C PHE A 408 33.58 -29.39 -28.22
N ILE A 409 34.67 -29.54 -27.48
CA ILE A 409 35.60 -30.66 -27.65
C ILE A 409 34.86 -31.91 -27.16
N GLU A 410 34.76 -32.94 -28.04
CA GLU A 410 34.26 -34.25 -27.65
C GLU A 410 35.07 -34.78 -26.46
N GLY A 411 34.45 -34.89 -25.30
CA GLY A 411 35.08 -35.40 -24.08
C GLY A 411 34.85 -34.61 -22.79
N GLU A 412 34.36 -33.36 -22.86
CA GLU A 412 34.06 -32.54 -21.66
C GLU A 412 32.57 -32.47 -21.30
N SER A 413 31.89 -33.59 -21.36
CA SER A 413 30.39 -33.63 -21.20
C SER A 413 29.88 -33.57 -19.75
N HIS A 414 30.66 -33.16 -18.76
CA HIS A 414 30.25 -33.29 -17.37
C HIS A 414 30.34 -32.02 -16.48
N ILE A 415 30.51 -30.84 -17.07
CA ILE A 415 30.44 -29.60 -16.29
C ILE A 415 29.40 -28.65 -16.93
N ILE A 416 28.14 -28.96 -16.75
CA ILE A 416 27.04 -28.00 -16.76
C ILE A 416 26.05 -28.40 -15.65
#